data_688c78e324f982b9b3f3d5f5293d707b
#
_entry.id   688c78e324f982b9b3f3d5f5293d707b
#
_cell.length_a   1.000
_cell.length_b   1.000
_cell.length_c   1.000
_cell.angle_alpha   90.00
_cell.angle_beta   90.00
_cell.angle_gamma   90.00
#
_symmetry.space_group_name_H-M   'P 1'
#
loop_
_entity.id
_entity.type
_entity.pdbx_description
1 polymer ?
#
loop_
_entity_poly.entity_id
_entity_poly.type
_entity_poly.pdbx_seq_one_letter_code
_entity_poly.pdbx_strand_id
1 'polypeptide(L)'
;MENRIVTLTKKVEGMSFSYLVNNPAPGITNNARHVHPYYELMYIEDGELEFVVENKRYFLEKGDVLVIKPGQYHYARQLFRAPYARFCLGFSPEFIFDRKFAENLSDRGEKFSVDSDSSFNLLIYSLKNMANKETSHDEVLFKGVMDSLLICLEETAPDENGISTANSNFQKILDYISKNLATINEVDDIAKALFLSRSYVMHLFKSELRVGVMQYVRNKKIMLAHKMLKKGAKPTEVYSKCGFSNYPSFYRAYTAYFGFSPKEAMLN
;
A
#
# COMPACT_ATOMS: atom_id res chain seq x y z
N MET A 1 1.82 31.06 -9.52
CA MET A 1 3.02 30.23 -9.32
C MET A 1 2.65 28.82 -9.76
N GLU A 2 3.35 28.27 -10.75
CA GLU A 2 3.08 26.95 -11.31
C GLU A 2 3.30 25.86 -10.26
N ASN A 3 2.42 24.87 -10.27
CA ASN A 3 2.60 23.62 -9.52
C ASN A 3 3.89 22.94 -9.97
N ARG A 4 4.96 23.15 -9.24
CA ARG A 4 6.22 22.48 -9.54
C ARG A 4 6.23 21.15 -8.77
N ILE A 5 5.85 20.06 -9.43
CA ILE A 5 6.10 18.71 -8.96
C ILE A 5 7.49 18.34 -9.47
N VAL A 6 8.46 18.26 -8.58
CA VAL A 6 9.77 17.70 -8.93
C VAL A 6 9.72 16.22 -8.55
N THR A 7 9.86 15.36 -9.53
CA THR A 7 9.83 13.90 -9.31
C THR A 7 11.14 13.31 -9.80
N LEU A 8 11.90 12.75 -8.89
CA LEU A 8 13.01 11.86 -9.20
C LEU A 8 12.50 10.43 -9.07
N THR A 9 12.67 9.62 -10.09
CA THR A 9 12.24 8.22 -10.08
C THR A 9 13.35 7.29 -10.50
N LYS A 10 13.41 6.13 -9.87
CA LYS A 10 14.30 5.03 -10.26
C LYS A 10 13.54 3.71 -10.11
N LYS A 11 13.76 2.79 -11.04
CA LYS A 11 13.24 1.43 -10.94
C LYS A 11 14.38 0.44 -11.10
N VAL A 12 14.40 -0.54 -10.22
CA VAL A 12 15.20 -1.76 -10.35
C VAL A 12 14.26 -2.95 -10.26
N GLU A 13 14.70 -4.15 -10.58
CA GLU A 13 13.85 -5.34 -10.48
C GLU A 13 13.35 -5.52 -9.04
N GLY A 14 12.03 -5.61 -8.88
CA GLY A 14 11.38 -5.78 -7.58
C GLY A 14 11.26 -4.53 -6.70
N MET A 15 11.81 -3.36 -7.11
CA MET A 15 11.72 -2.12 -6.35
C MET A 15 11.50 -0.90 -7.23
N SER A 16 10.73 0.05 -6.74
CA SER A 16 10.59 1.41 -7.27
C SER A 16 10.90 2.45 -6.20
N PHE A 17 11.59 3.48 -6.61
CA PHE A 17 11.91 4.65 -5.78
C PHE A 17 11.31 5.88 -6.43
N SER A 18 10.71 6.76 -5.65
CA SER A 18 10.33 8.10 -6.07
C SER A 18 10.57 9.12 -4.96
N TYR A 19 11.03 10.30 -5.37
CA TYR A 19 11.11 11.49 -4.53
C TYR A 19 10.24 12.58 -5.15
N LEU A 20 9.33 13.12 -4.36
CA LEU A 20 8.33 14.07 -4.82
C LEU A 20 8.35 15.30 -3.92
N VAL A 21 8.46 16.47 -4.56
CA VAL A 21 8.20 17.76 -3.92
C VAL A 21 6.91 18.31 -4.53
N ASN A 22 5.88 18.43 -3.72
CA ASN A 22 4.59 18.95 -4.13
C ASN A 22 4.40 20.36 -3.57
N ASN A 23 4.15 21.32 -4.47
CA ASN A 23 3.76 22.67 -4.11
C ASN A 23 2.37 22.92 -4.73
N PRO A 24 1.29 22.56 -4.02
CA PRO A 24 -0.04 22.52 -4.59
C PRO A 24 -0.55 23.91 -4.93
N ALA A 25 -1.07 24.06 -6.16
CA ALA A 25 -1.86 25.23 -6.52
C ALA A 25 -3.20 25.24 -5.78
N PRO A 26 -3.80 26.41 -5.63
CA PRO A 26 -5.14 26.56 -5.06
C PRO A 26 -6.17 25.70 -5.80
N GLY A 27 -6.81 24.75 -5.11
CA GLY A 27 -7.98 24.02 -5.62
C GLY A 27 -7.71 22.66 -6.25
N ILE A 28 -6.47 22.17 -6.35
CA ILE A 28 -6.18 20.87 -6.91
C ILE A 28 -5.80 19.91 -5.78
N THR A 29 -6.72 19.04 -5.39
CA THR A 29 -6.43 17.84 -4.59
C THR A 29 -6.31 16.65 -5.54
N ASN A 30 -5.10 16.37 -6.02
CA ASN A 30 -4.88 15.24 -6.91
C ASN A 30 -4.57 14.00 -6.05
N ASN A 31 -5.62 13.42 -5.50
CA ASN A 31 -5.52 12.28 -4.59
C ASN A 31 -6.21 11.06 -5.22
N ALA A 32 -5.60 10.52 -6.26
CA ALA A 32 -6.03 9.25 -6.81
C ALA A 32 -5.85 8.17 -5.75
N ARG A 33 -6.97 7.63 -5.27
CA ARG A 33 -6.98 6.45 -4.43
C ARG A 33 -6.48 5.27 -5.24
N HIS A 34 -5.49 4.57 -4.73
CA HIS A 34 -4.89 3.46 -5.43
C HIS A 34 -4.62 2.28 -4.50
N VAL A 35 -4.28 1.17 -5.09
CA VAL A 35 -3.93 -0.08 -4.43
C VAL A 35 -2.92 -0.80 -5.31
N HIS A 36 -1.95 -1.43 -4.70
CA HIS A 36 -0.92 -2.16 -5.42
C HIS A 36 -0.53 -3.46 -4.69
N PRO A 37 0.13 -4.41 -5.38
CA PRO A 37 0.45 -5.73 -4.84
C PRO A 37 1.79 -5.81 -4.11
N TYR A 38 2.42 -4.70 -3.82
CA TYR A 38 3.72 -4.61 -3.15
C TYR A 38 3.62 -3.77 -1.88
N TYR A 39 4.64 -3.85 -1.03
CA TYR A 39 4.80 -2.94 0.11
C TYR A 39 5.19 -1.56 -0.38
N GLU A 40 4.73 -0.53 0.32
CA GLU A 40 5.21 0.83 0.13
C GLU A 40 5.68 1.40 1.48
N LEU A 41 6.89 1.94 1.48
CA LEU A 41 7.42 2.72 2.57
C LEU A 41 7.44 4.18 2.12
N MET A 42 6.76 5.04 2.86
CA MET A 42 6.72 6.47 2.60
C MET A 42 7.38 7.22 3.75
N TYR A 43 8.30 8.12 3.45
CA TYR A 43 8.96 8.98 4.42
C TYR A 43 8.69 10.44 4.09
N ILE A 44 8.31 11.24 5.10
CA ILE A 44 8.08 12.67 4.97
C ILE A 44 9.38 13.43 5.28
N GLU A 45 9.96 14.03 4.24
CA GLU A 45 11.18 14.84 4.35
C GLU A 45 10.88 16.24 4.89
N ASP A 46 9.73 16.81 4.47
CA ASP A 46 9.32 18.16 4.85
C ASP A 46 7.80 18.35 4.70
N GLY A 47 7.22 19.25 5.50
CA GLY A 47 5.81 19.59 5.49
C GLY A 47 4.93 18.59 6.24
N GLU A 48 3.62 18.74 6.04
CA GLU A 48 2.59 17.96 6.72
C GLU A 48 1.61 17.37 5.69
N LEU A 49 1.15 16.15 5.96
CA LEU A 49 0.26 15.42 5.08
C LEU A 49 -0.72 14.55 5.87
N GLU A 50 -2.02 14.64 5.61
CA GLU A 50 -2.96 13.58 6.01
C GLU A 50 -2.88 12.45 4.99
N PHE A 51 -2.68 11.23 5.48
CA PHE A 51 -2.67 10.04 4.66
C PHE A 51 -3.71 9.05 5.15
N VAL A 52 -4.47 8.48 4.22
CA VAL A 52 -5.53 7.52 4.54
C VAL A 52 -5.11 6.15 4.02
N VAL A 53 -5.13 5.15 4.90
CA VAL A 53 -4.91 3.75 4.58
C VAL A 53 -6.13 2.97 5.05
N GLU A 54 -6.88 2.41 4.11
CA GLU A 54 -8.17 1.77 4.37
C GLU A 54 -9.12 2.73 5.13
N ASN A 55 -9.36 2.49 6.40
CA ASN A 55 -10.21 3.29 7.30
C ASN A 55 -9.42 4.08 8.35
N LYS A 56 -8.11 4.03 8.31
CA LYS A 56 -7.25 4.77 9.25
C LYS A 56 -6.76 6.06 8.60
N ARG A 57 -6.65 7.10 9.40
CA ARG A 57 -6.13 8.41 9.02
C ARG A 57 -4.87 8.69 9.81
N TYR A 58 -3.79 8.93 9.12
CA TYR A 58 -2.49 9.28 9.68
C TYR A 58 -2.21 10.74 9.40
N PHE A 59 -1.90 11.48 10.44
CA PHE A 59 -1.29 12.81 10.31
C PHE A 59 0.22 12.59 10.30
N LEU A 60 0.82 12.92 9.18
CA LEU A 60 2.24 12.72 8.94
C LEU A 60 2.94 14.07 8.87
N GLU A 61 4.06 14.17 9.57
CA GLU A 61 4.93 15.33 9.58
C GLU A 61 6.37 14.91 9.27
N LYS A 62 7.26 15.89 9.21
CA LYS A 62 8.68 15.63 8.95
C LYS A 62 9.25 14.59 9.93
N GLY A 63 9.92 13.58 9.38
CA GLY A 63 10.49 12.46 10.13
C GLY A 63 9.56 11.24 10.21
N ASP A 64 8.30 11.37 9.81
CA ASP A 64 7.37 10.25 9.84
C ASP A 64 7.57 9.29 8.66
N VAL A 65 7.50 8.02 8.98
CA VAL A 65 7.52 6.90 8.05
C VAL A 65 6.19 6.16 8.12
N LEU A 66 5.57 5.92 6.98
CA LEU A 66 4.35 5.10 6.87
C LEU A 66 4.65 3.84 6.05
N VAL A 67 4.29 2.68 6.58
CA VAL A 67 4.43 1.38 5.91
C VAL A 67 3.05 0.90 5.47
N ILE A 68 2.87 0.71 4.18
CA ILE A 68 1.62 0.28 3.55
C ILE A 68 1.78 -1.16 3.05
N LYS A 69 0.85 -2.03 3.46
CA LYS A 69 0.84 -3.45 3.06
C LYS A 69 0.30 -3.64 1.64
N PRO A 70 0.70 -4.70 0.95
CA PRO A 70 0.08 -5.11 -0.30
C PRO A 70 -1.45 -5.19 -0.19
N GLY A 71 -2.15 -4.60 -1.14
CA GLY A 71 -3.60 -4.65 -1.22
C GLY A 71 -4.37 -3.71 -0.28
N GLN A 72 -3.70 -2.81 0.44
CA GLN A 72 -4.36 -1.74 1.17
C GLN A 72 -4.69 -0.58 0.24
N TYR A 73 -5.93 -0.12 0.25
CA TYR A 73 -6.33 1.11 -0.43
C TYR A 73 -5.82 2.32 0.34
N HIS A 74 -5.14 3.20 -0.35
CA HIS A 74 -4.52 4.36 0.29
C HIS A 74 -4.48 5.58 -0.62
N TYR A 75 -4.35 6.76 -0.01
CA TYR A 75 -4.21 8.03 -0.73
C TYR A 75 -3.75 9.13 0.22
N ALA A 76 -3.06 10.12 -0.36
CA ALA A 76 -2.76 11.37 0.31
C ALA A 76 -4.01 12.27 0.32
N ARG A 77 -4.32 12.87 1.46
CA ARG A 77 -5.33 13.90 1.61
C ARG A 77 -4.68 15.17 2.11
N GLN A 78 -4.61 16.14 1.26
CA GLN A 78 -4.02 17.42 1.62
C GLN A 78 -5.06 18.29 2.32
N LEU A 79 -4.86 18.52 3.62
CA LEU A 79 -5.75 19.37 4.43
C LEU A 79 -5.42 20.84 4.24
N PHE A 80 -4.16 21.17 4.05
CA PHE A 80 -3.65 22.53 3.91
C PHE A 80 -2.91 22.70 2.59
N ARG A 81 -2.82 23.93 2.11
CA ARG A 81 -2.10 24.30 0.88
C ARG A 81 -0.61 24.51 1.14
N ALA A 82 -0.03 23.71 2.03
CA ALA A 82 1.38 23.77 2.35
C ALA A 82 2.19 22.86 1.43
N PRO A 83 3.39 23.25 1.01
CA PRO A 83 4.31 22.36 0.33
C PRO A 83 4.67 21.16 1.23
N TYR A 84 4.95 20.03 0.59
CA TYR A 84 5.53 18.88 1.28
C TYR A 84 6.51 18.14 0.37
N ALA A 85 7.47 17.47 0.97
CA ALA A 85 8.42 16.61 0.30
C ALA A 85 8.39 15.21 0.89
N ARG A 86 8.37 14.19 0.03
CA ARG A 86 8.31 12.79 0.46
C ARG A 86 9.11 11.87 -0.44
N PHE A 87 9.57 10.78 0.16
CA PHE A 87 10.06 9.60 -0.53
C PHE A 87 9.00 8.51 -0.52
N CYS A 88 8.88 7.77 -1.62
CA CYS A 88 8.08 6.56 -1.71
C CYS A 88 8.94 5.42 -2.26
N LEU A 89 8.96 4.30 -1.56
CA LEU A 89 9.72 3.10 -1.87
C LEU A 89 8.75 1.94 -2.00
N GLY A 90 8.40 1.57 -3.24
CA GLY A 90 7.60 0.38 -3.51
C GLY A 90 8.50 -0.83 -3.67
N PHE A 91 8.26 -1.93 -2.95
CA PHE A 91 9.09 -3.13 -3.04
C PHE A 91 8.28 -4.42 -2.89
N SER A 92 8.67 -5.44 -3.64
CA SER A 92 8.13 -6.79 -3.44
C SER A 92 8.83 -7.49 -2.27
N PRO A 93 8.16 -8.45 -1.59
CA PRO A 93 8.81 -9.23 -0.53
C PRO A 93 10.04 -10.01 -1.00
N GLU A 94 10.13 -10.29 -2.29
CA GLU A 94 11.26 -11.00 -2.91
C GLU A 94 12.49 -10.12 -3.08
N PHE A 95 12.30 -8.80 -3.10
CA PHE A 95 13.40 -7.85 -3.26
C PHE A 95 14.26 -7.75 -2.00
N ILE A 96 13.69 -7.90 -0.81
CA ILE A 96 14.39 -7.81 0.47
C ILE A 96 15.02 -9.15 0.86
N PHE A 97 16.08 -9.10 1.68
CA PHE A 97 16.82 -10.29 2.10
C PHE A 97 15.97 -11.24 2.95
N ASP A 98 15.30 -10.73 3.97
CA ASP A 98 14.37 -11.50 4.79
C ASP A 98 12.92 -11.03 4.58
N ARG A 99 12.14 -11.85 3.89
CA ARG A 99 10.70 -11.59 3.62
C ARG A 99 9.88 -11.38 4.89
N LYS A 100 10.30 -11.93 6.01
CA LYS A 100 9.63 -11.76 7.29
C LYS A 100 9.76 -10.35 7.85
N PHE A 101 10.80 -9.61 7.47
CA PHE A 101 10.97 -8.23 7.93
C PHE A 101 9.76 -7.36 7.61
N ALA A 102 9.30 -7.37 6.36
CA ALA A 102 8.15 -6.56 5.98
C ALA A 102 6.84 -7.05 6.64
N GLU A 103 6.68 -8.37 6.82
CA GLU A 103 5.52 -8.94 7.53
C GLU A 103 5.55 -8.53 9.00
N ASN A 104 6.66 -8.74 9.70
CA ASN A 104 6.83 -8.39 11.12
C ASN A 104 6.68 -6.89 11.37
N LEU A 105 7.34 -6.05 10.56
CA LEU A 105 7.26 -4.60 10.69
C LEU A 105 5.82 -4.10 10.58
N SER A 106 5.09 -4.61 9.59
CA SER A 106 3.71 -4.23 9.36
C SER A 106 2.74 -4.77 10.42
N ASP A 107 3.10 -5.82 11.16
CA ASP A 107 2.29 -6.35 12.26
C ASP A 107 2.53 -5.57 13.57
N ARG A 108 3.68 -4.91 13.72
CA ARG A 108 3.98 -4.02 14.84
C ARG A 108 3.23 -2.69 14.77
N GLY A 109 3.07 -2.14 13.56
CA GLY A 109 2.42 -0.86 13.34
C GLY A 109 2.59 -0.39 11.90
N GLU A 110 1.91 0.68 11.55
CA GLU A 110 1.97 1.25 10.20
C GLU A 110 2.76 2.58 10.19
N LYS A 111 2.72 3.37 11.28
CA LYS A 111 3.43 4.65 11.42
C LYS A 111 4.62 4.51 12.37
N PHE A 112 5.73 5.14 12.00
CA PHE A 112 6.96 5.26 12.79
C PHE A 112 7.47 6.70 12.68
N SER A 113 8.17 7.19 13.69
CA SER A 113 8.83 8.48 13.63
C SER A 113 10.34 8.30 13.83
N VAL A 114 11.13 8.88 12.95
CA VAL A 114 12.59 8.78 12.98
C VAL A 114 13.23 10.14 13.17
N ASP A 115 14.27 10.19 13.99
CA ASP A 115 15.01 11.41 14.27
C ASP A 115 15.77 11.91 13.03
N SER A 116 15.97 13.20 12.92
CA SER A 116 16.63 13.85 11.78
C SER A 116 18.09 13.44 11.56
N ASP A 117 18.78 13.01 12.61
CA ASP A 117 20.17 12.56 12.61
C ASP A 117 20.32 11.02 12.64
N SER A 118 19.20 10.31 12.49
CA SER A 118 19.19 8.85 12.50
C SER A 118 19.90 8.22 11.29
N SER A 119 20.35 6.99 11.45
CA SER A 119 20.88 6.18 10.34
C SER A 119 19.86 6.02 9.20
N PHE A 120 18.55 5.99 9.52
CA PHE A 120 17.49 5.95 8.53
C PHE A 120 17.58 7.14 7.56
N ASN A 121 17.78 8.36 8.07
CA ASN A 121 17.91 9.56 7.23
C ASN A 121 19.13 9.49 6.31
N LEU A 122 20.28 9.05 6.81
CA LEU A 122 21.48 8.87 5.96
C LEU A 122 21.22 7.88 4.82
N LEU A 123 20.52 6.79 5.10
CA LEU A 123 20.19 5.76 4.13
C LEU A 123 19.19 6.25 3.07
N ILE A 124 18.12 6.95 3.47
CA ILE A 124 17.12 7.47 2.54
C ILE A 124 17.72 8.52 1.59
N TYR A 125 18.60 9.38 2.08
CA TYR A 125 19.33 10.33 1.24
C TYR A 125 20.36 9.65 0.33
N SER A 126 20.92 8.54 0.75
CA SER A 126 21.79 7.72 -0.13
C SER A 126 21.01 7.21 -1.34
N LEU A 127 19.78 6.73 -1.17
CA LEU A 127 18.89 6.34 -2.30
C LEU A 127 18.64 7.51 -3.26
N LYS A 128 18.40 8.71 -2.74
CA LYS A 128 18.20 9.90 -3.57
C LYS A 128 19.45 10.21 -4.42
N ASN A 129 20.65 10.08 -3.85
CA ASN A 129 21.90 10.30 -4.56
C ASN A 129 22.15 9.19 -5.61
N MET A 130 21.86 7.95 -5.27
CA MET A 130 22.00 6.80 -6.18
C MET A 130 21.00 6.89 -7.34
N ALA A 131 19.77 7.33 -7.10
CA ALA A 131 18.74 7.46 -8.12
C ALA A 131 19.10 8.47 -9.24
N ASN A 132 19.99 9.43 -8.96
CA ASN A 132 20.49 10.39 -9.93
C ASN A 132 21.58 9.82 -10.87
N LYS A 133 22.03 8.59 -10.64
CA LYS A 133 23.09 7.93 -11.39
C LYS A 133 22.61 6.57 -11.88
N GLU A 134 23.23 6.09 -12.95
CA GLU A 134 23.04 4.72 -13.44
C GLU A 134 24.32 3.95 -13.29
N THR A 135 24.24 2.79 -12.65
CA THR A 135 25.36 1.87 -12.49
C THR A 135 24.94 0.43 -12.79
N SER A 136 25.88 -0.41 -13.16
CA SER A 136 25.63 -1.85 -13.36
C SER A 136 25.30 -2.59 -12.04
N HIS A 137 25.38 -1.91 -10.90
CA HIS A 137 25.17 -2.48 -9.56
C HIS A 137 23.96 -1.88 -8.84
N ASP A 138 23.09 -1.15 -9.55
CA ASP A 138 21.94 -0.46 -8.95
C ASP A 138 21.08 -1.41 -8.11
N GLU A 139 20.75 -2.59 -8.62
CA GLU A 139 19.92 -3.56 -7.90
C GLU A 139 20.53 -3.95 -6.55
N VAL A 140 21.81 -4.29 -6.52
CA VAL A 140 22.52 -4.68 -5.28
C VAL A 140 22.59 -3.52 -4.29
N LEU A 141 22.86 -2.32 -4.77
CA LEU A 141 22.97 -1.12 -3.95
C LEU A 141 21.60 -0.75 -3.35
N PHE A 142 20.55 -0.70 -4.17
CA PHE A 142 19.20 -0.39 -3.72
C PHE A 142 18.67 -1.44 -2.73
N LYS A 143 18.95 -2.72 -2.98
CA LYS A 143 18.60 -3.80 -2.07
C LYS A 143 19.29 -3.66 -0.71
N GLY A 144 20.60 -3.44 -0.68
CA GLY A 144 21.33 -3.28 0.58
C GLY A 144 20.85 -2.10 1.41
N VAL A 145 20.54 -0.97 0.77
CA VAL A 145 19.99 0.20 1.47
C VAL A 145 18.56 -0.08 1.95
N MET A 146 17.74 -0.75 1.15
CA MET A 146 16.37 -1.09 1.54
C MET A 146 16.33 -2.01 2.77
N ASP A 147 17.16 -3.07 2.77
CA ASP A 147 17.28 -3.97 3.93
C ASP A 147 17.73 -3.21 5.18
N SER A 148 18.70 -2.29 5.04
CA SER A 148 19.17 -1.45 6.15
C SER A 148 18.08 -0.50 6.68
N LEU A 149 17.25 0.09 5.81
CA LEU A 149 16.11 0.92 6.21
C LEU A 149 15.09 0.13 7.02
N LEU A 150 14.79 -1.10 6.60
CA LEU A 150 13.85 -1.98 7.32
C LEU A 150 14.38 -2.39 8.70
N ILE A 151 15.68 -2.64 8.82
CA ILE A 151 16.33 -2.92 10.12
C ILE A 151 16.22 -1.71 11.05
N CYS A 152 16.50 -0.50 10.55
CA CYS A 152 16.33 0.72 11.36
C CYS A 152 14.88 0.87 11.87
N LEU A 153 13.88 0.56 11.04
CA LEU A 153 12.48 0.63 11.45
C LEU A 153 12.09 -0.50 12.41
N GLU A 154 12.71 -1.68 12.31
CA GLU A 154 12.46 -2.76 13.26
C GLU A 154 12.91 -2.39 14.69
N GLU A 155 13.96 -1.60 14.81
CA GLU A 155 14.45 -1.07 16.09
C GLU A 155 13.65 0.16 16.59
N THR A 156 12.89 0.81 15.70
CA THR A 156 12.07 1.97 16.03
C THR A 156 10.72 1.54 16.60
N ALA A 157 10.29 2.14 17.70
CA ALA A 157 8.94 1.90 18.23
C ALA A 157 7.89 2.47 17.25
N PRO A 158 6.77 1.76 17.01
CA PRO A 158 5.68 2.31 16.23
C PRO A 158 5.05 3.51 16.95
N ASP A 159 4.68 4.52 16.18
CA ASP A 159 3.98 5.71 16.68
C ASP A 159 2.48 5.58 16.37
N GLU A 160 1.68 5.45 17.42
CA GLU A 160 0.23 5.40 17.33
C GLU A 160 -0.44 6.80 17.41
N ASN A 161 0.33 7.86 17.61
CA ASN A 161 -0.18 9.21 17.66
C ASN A 161 -0.71 9.65 16.28
N GLY A 162 -1.80 10.37 16.29
CA GLY A 162 -2.40 10.89 15.05
C GLY A 162 -3.18 9.85 14.24
N ILE A 163 -3.39 8.64 14.77
CA ILE A 163 -4.28 7.68 14.14
C ILE A 163 -5.72 8.02 14.54
N SER A 164 -6.53 8.32 13.56
CA SER A 164 -7.98 8.45 13.74
C SER A 164 -8.68 7.34 12.97
N THR A 165 -9.49 6.55 13.64
CA THR A 165 -10.36 5.59 12.95
C THR A 165 -11.50 6.31 12.26
N ALA A 166 -11.75 5.97 11.01
CA ALA A 166 -12.93 6.39 10.29
C ALA A 166 -14.21 5.76 10.91
N ASN A 167 -15.31 5.86 10.26
CA ASN A 167 -16.63 5.37 10.69
C ASN A 167 -16.59 3.94 11.26
N SER A 168 -17.09 3.74 12.48
CA SER A 168 -17.11 2.44 13.17
C SER A 168 -17.86 1.34 12.38
N ASN A 169 -18.91 1.68 11.65
CA ASN A 169 -19.62 0.73 10.80
C ASN A 169 -18.77 0.36 9.57
N PHE A 170 -17.99 1.28 9.05
CA PHE A 170 -17.07 0.96 7.96
C PHE A 170 -15.99 -0.02 8.42
N GLN A 171 -15.44 0.16 9.61
CA GLN A 171 -14.52 -0.84 10.21
C GLN A 171 -15.15 -2.22 10.31
N LYS A 172 -16.39 -2.32 10.83
CA LYS A 172 -17.11 -3.61 10.92
C LYS A 172 -17.29 -4.28 9.56
N ILE A 173 -17.55 -3.49 8.51
CA ILE A 173 -17.66 -4.00 7.14
C ILE A 173 -16.32 -4.56 6.65
N LEU A 174 -15.20 -3.82 6.85
CA LEU A 174 -13.87 -4.27 6.47
C LEU A 174 -13.46 -5.55 7.22
N ASP A 175 -13.72 -5.61 8.52
CA ASP A 175 -13.47 -6.79 9.36
C ASP A 175 -14.27 -8.01 8.88
N TYR A 176 -15.54 -7.81 8.54
CA TYR A 176 -16.39 -8.87 8.00
C TYR A 176 -15.85 -9.38 6.65
N ILE A 177 -15.50 -8.46 5.74
CA ILE A 177 -14.91 -8.81 4.44
C ILE A 177 -13.62 -9.60 4.64
N SER A 178 -12.73 -9.16 5.52
CA SER A 178 -11.46 -9.82 5.79
C SER A 178 -11.64 -11.26 6.26
N LYS A 179 -12.61 -11.50 7.16
CA LYS A 179 -12.88 -12.82 7.74
C LYS A 179 -13.65 -13.76 6.79
N ASN A 180 -14.44 -13.21 5.88
CA ASN A 180 -15.38 -13.98 5.04
C ASN A 180 -15.10 -13.84 3.54
N LEU A 181 -13.91 -13.42 3.17
CA LEU A 181 -13.55 -12.99 1.83
C LEU A 181 -13.94 -13.98 0.73
N ALA A 182 -13.72 -15.29 0.96
CA ALA A 182 -13.99 -16.34 -0.02
C ALA A 182 -15.48 -16.60 -0.28
N THR A 183 -16.34 -16.29 0.68
CA THR A 183 -17.78 -16.57 0.61
C THR A 183 -18.63 -15.40 0.13
N ILE A 184 -18.10 -14.18 0.14
CA ILE A 184 -18.81 -12.98 -0.31
C ILE A 184 -18.94 -12.99 -1.82
N ASN A 185 -20.15 -13.01 -2.34
CA ASN A 185 -20.46 -12.96 -3.77
C ASN A 185 -21.21 -11.69 -4.18
N GLU A 186 -21.95 -11.07 -3.26
CA GLU A 186 -22.70 -9.85 -3.49
C GLU A 186 -22.73 -8.93 -2.27
N VAL A 187 -23.18 -7.70 -2.46
CA VAL A 187 -23.25 -6.71 -1.36
C VAL A 187 -24.20 -7.14 -0.27
N ASP A 188 -25.26 -7.88 -0.63
CA ASP A 188 -26.28 -8.35 0.30
C ASP A 188 -25.73 -9.36 1.31
N ASP A 189 -24.68 -10.11 0.99
CA ASP A 189 -24.00 -11.01 1.94
C ASP A 189 -23.43 -10.22 3.12
N ILE A 190 -22.87 -9.05 2.85
CA ILE A 190 -22.33 -8.14 3.87
C ILE A 190 -23.47 -7.44 4.62
N ALA A 191 -24.44 -6.91 3.88
CA ALA A 191 -25.52 -6.13 4.42
C ALA A 191 -26.38 -6.94 5.41
N LYS A 192 -26.76 -8.16 5.03
CA LYS A 192 -27.52 -9.08 5.88
C LYS A 192 -26.75 -9.49 7.13
N ALA A 193 -25.47 -9.84 6.98
CA ALA A 193 -24.63 -10.29 8.09
C ALA A 193 -24.42 -9.21 9.16
N LEU A 194 -24.40 -7.95 8.75
CA LEU A 194 -24.16 -6.80 9.65
C LEU A 194 -25.43 -6.03 10.01
N PHE A 195 -26.61 -6.51 9.59
CA PHE A 195 -27.91 -5.83 9.80
C PHE A 195 -27.92 -4.41 9.25
N LEU A 196 -27.27 -4.20 8.08
CA LEU A 196 -27.22 -2.92 7.39
C LEU A 196 -28.03 -2.98 6.09
N SER A 197 -28.46 -1.83 5.57
CA SER A 197 -29.04 -1.80 4.24
C SER A 197 -27.94 -1.87 3.16
N ARG A 198 -28.25 -2.51 2.03
CA ARG A 198 -27.37 -2.55 0.85
C ARG A 198 -26.92 -1.16 0.42
N SER A 199 -27.86 -0.21 0.37
CA SER A 199 -27.56 1.18 0.00
C SER A 199 -26.60 1.85 0.96
N TYR A 200 -26.70 1.59 2.25
CA TYR A 200 -25.81 2.14 3.26
C TYR A 200 -24.38 1.58 3.10
N VAL A 201 -24.22 0.27 2.91
CA VAL A 201 -22.93 -0.36 2.64
C VAL A 201 -22.27 0.24 1.39
N MET A 202 -23.03 0.36 0.29
CA MET A 202 -22.53 0.97 -0.95
C MET A 202 -22.15 2.44 -0.76
N HIS A 203 -22.93 3.21 -0.01
CA HIS A 203 -22.66 4.61 0.28
C HIS A 203 -21.37 4.77 1.08
N LEU A 204 -21.18 3.98 2.13
CA LEU A 204 -19.97 4.02 2.94
C LEU A 204 -18.70 3.74 2.11
N PHE A 205 -18.71 2.71 1.27
CA PHE A 205 -17.57 2.44 0.39
C PHE A 205 -17.29 3.59 -0.57
N LYS A 206 -18.35 4.20 -1.11
CA LYS A 206 -18.20 5.32 -2.02
C LYS A 206 -17.66 6.58 -1.32
N SER A 207 -18.09 6.84 -0.08
CA SER A 207 -17.61 7.99 0.71
C SER A 207 -16.19 7.77 1.22
N GLU A 208 -15.89 6.60 1.80
CA GLU A 208 -14.61 6.33 2.48
C GLU A 208 -13.50 5.97 1.47
N LEU A 209 -13.75 5.06 0.54
CA LEU A 209 -12.73 4.57 -0.40
C LEU A 209 -12.94 5.00 -1.86
N ARG A 210 -14.08 5.60 -2.22
CA ARG A 210 -14.48 5.94 -3.61
C ARG A 210 -14.37 4.77 -4.59
N VAL A 211 -14.46 3.56 -4.09
CA VAL A 211 -14.46 2.31 -4.86
C VAL A 211 -15.75 1.55 -4.62
N GLY A 212 -16.18 0.75 -5.57
CA GLY A 212 -17.34 -0.14 -5.38
C GLY A 212 -17.01 -1.29 -4.44
N VAL A 213 -17.95 -1.69 -3.58
CA VAL A 213 -17.78 -2.78 -2.61
C VAL A 213 -17.26 -4.06 -3.27
N MET A 214 -17.91 -4.50 -4.36
CA MET A 214 -17.51 -5.74 -5.05
C MET A 214 -16.20 -5.62 -5.80
N GLN A 215 -15.80 -4.42 -6.20
CA GLN A 215 -14.47 -4.18 -6.75
C GLN A 215 -13.39 -4.34 -5.66
N TYR A 216 -13.66 -3.79 -4.47
CA TYR A 216 -12.79 -3.97 -3.30
C TYR A 216 -12.65 -5.46 -2.94
N VAL A 217 -13.77 -6.17 -2.78
CA VAL A 217 -13.79 -7.62 -2.48
C VAL A 217 -13.00 -8.40 -3.55
N ARG A 218 -13.23 -8.11 -4.82
CA ARG A 218 -12.52 -8.75 -5.94
C ARG A 218 -11.02 -8.53 -5.85
N ASN A 219 -10.57 -7.31 -5.59
CA ASN A 219 -9.15 -7.01 -5.46
C ASN A 219 -8.52 -7.75 -4.28
N LYS A 220 -9.21 -7.81 -3.13
CA LYS A 220 -8.75 -8.59 -1.98
C LYS A 220 -8.68 -10.09 -2.28
N LYS A 221 -9.66 -10.66 -3.01
CA LYS A 221 -9.62 -12.07 -3.48
C LYS A 221 -8.41 -12.32 -4.39
N ILE A 222 -8.10 -11.41 -5.30
CA ILE A 222 -6.94 -11.50 -6.20
C ILE A 222 -5.62 -11.45 -5.40
N MET A 223 -5.52 -10.57 -4.40
CA MET A 223 -4.35 -10.49 -3.53
C MET A 223 -4.15 -11.77 -2.71
N LEU A 224 -5.23 -12.34 -2.16
CA LEU A 224 -5.19 -13.63 -1.47
C LEU A 224 -4.72 -14.74 -2.42
N ALA A 225 -5.25 -14.76 -3.64
CA ALA A 225 -4.84 -15.72 -4.66
C ALA A 225 -3.34 -15.58 -5.00
N HIS A 226 -2.85 -14.36 -5.15
CA HIS A 226 -1.43 -14.11 -5.41
C HIS A 226 -0.55 -14.67 -4.28
N LYS A 227 -0.90 -14.38 -3.02
CA LYS A 227 -0.18 -14.94 -1.85
C LYS A 227 -0.16 -16.48 -1.86
N MET A 228 -1.24 -17.12 -2.28
CA MET A 228 -1.30 -18.59 -2.38
C MET A 228 -0.45 -19.13 -3.53
N LEU A 229 -0.46 -18.48 -4.70
CA LEU A 229 0.35 -18.84 -5.86
C LEU A 229 1.84 -18.74 -5.55
N LYS A 230 2.26 -17.66 -4.89
CA LYS A 230 3.65 -17.46 -4.43
C LYS A 230 4.10 -18.50 -3.40
N LYS A 231 3.16 -19.14 -2.69
CA LYS A 231 3.41 -20.30 -1.81
C LYS A 231 3.37 -21.64 -2.55
N GLY A 232 3.28 -21.65 -3.88
CA GLY A 232 3.31 -22.84 -4.71
C GLY A 232 1.96 -23.51 -4.95
N ALA A 233 0.84 -22.89 -4.56
CA ALA A 233 -0.48 -23.45 -4.83
C ALA A 233 -0.82 -23.36 -6.33
N LYS A 234 -1.49 -24.39 -6.87
CA LYS A 234 -1.85 -24.44 -8.30
C LYS A 234 -2.97 -23.46 -8.63
N PRO A 235 -2.89 -22.73 -9.77
CA PRO A 235 -3.94 -21.78 -10.17
C PRO A 235 -5.34 -22.39 -10.26
N THR A 236 -5.43 -23.66 -10.66
CA THR A 236 -6.69 -24.44 -10.77
C THR A 236 -7.34 -24.77 -9.43
N GLU A 237 -6.61 -24.63 -8.33
CA GLU A 237 -7.14 -24.81 -6.96
C GLU A 237 -7.40 -23.47 -6.26
N VAL A 238 -6.55 -22.48 -6.59
CA VAL A 238 -6.56 -21.18 -5.91
C VAL A 238 -7.84 -20.41 -6.20
N TYR A 239 -8.37 -20.44 -7.44
CA TYR A 239 -9.53 -19.63 -7.78
C TYR A 239 -10.76 -19.97 -6.92
N SER A 240 -11.03 -21.23 -6.67
CA SER A 240 -12.17 -21.66 -5.84
C SER A 240 -11.95 -21.33 -4.36
N LYS A 241 -10.74 -21.55 -3.85
CA LYS A 241 -10.36 -21.22 -2.45
C LYS A 241 -10.47 -19.72 -2.16
N CYS A 242 -10.28 -18.87 -3.20
CA CYS A 242 -10.46 -17.42 -3.08
C CYS A 242 -11.87 -16.94 -3.40
N GLY A 243 -12.82 -17.87 -3.66
CA GLY A 243 -14.24 -17.55 -3.86
C GLY A 243 -14.56 -16.99 -5.26
N PHE A 244 -13.82 -17.42 -6.28
CA PHE A 244 -14.24 -17.22 -7.69
C PHE A 244 -15.08 -18.39 -8.15
N SER A 245 -16.17 -18.11 -8.84
CA SER A 245 -17.12 -19.13 -9.33
C SER A 245 -16.53 -20.00 -10.44
N ASN A 246 -15.58 -19.49 -11.21
CA ASN A 246 -14.92 -20.22 -12.28
C ASN A 246 -13.53 -19.68 -12.59
N TYR A 247 -12.68 -20.53 -13.17
CA TYR A 247 -11.31 -20.20 -13.52
C TYR A 247 -11.18 -19.06 -14.56
N PRO A 248 -11.99 -18.99 -15.64
CA PRO A 248 -11.89 -17.90 -16.60
C PRO A 248 -12.13 -16.50 -15.98
N SER A 249 -13.08 -16.38 -15.05
CA SER A 249 -13.33 -15.10 -14.35
C SER A 249 -12.15 -14.72 -13.44
N PHE A 250 -11.59 -15.68 -12.74
CA PHE A 250 -10.39 -15.49 -11.95
C PHE A 250 -9.21 -15.06 -12.83
N TYR A 251 -8.93 -15.81 -13.90
CA TYR A 251 -7.81 -15.54 -14.81
C TYR A 251 -7.86 -14.11 -15.37
N ARG A 252 -9.01 -13.69 -15.90
CA ARG A 252 -9.20 -12.32 -16.41
C ARG A 252 -8.98 -11.27 -15.34
N ALA A 253 -9.57 -11.46 -14.15
CA ALA A 253 -9.44 -10.50 -13.06
C ALA A 253 -8.00 -10.41 -12.56
N TYR A 254 -7.31 -11.53 -12.45
CA TYR A 254 -5.92 -11.60 -12.03
C TYR A 254 -4.98 -10.92 -13.04
N THR A 255 -5.10 -11.26 -14.32
CA THR A 255 -4.27 -10.67 -15.37
C THR A 255 -4.52 -9.18 -15.53
N ALA A 256 -5.78 -8.74 -15.42
CA ALA A 256 -6.11 -7.32 -15.45
C ALA A 256 -5.50 -6.54 -14.26
N TYR A 257 -5.32 -7.19 -13.11
CA TYR A 257 -4.78 -6.56 -11.91
C TYR A 257 -3.25 -6.52 -11.89
N PHE A 258 -2.60 -7.64 -12.25
CA PHE A 258 -1.14 -7.80 -12.17
C PHE A 258 -0.41 -7.55 -13.49
N GLY A 259 -1.09 -7.62 -14.63
CA GLY A 259 -0.48 -7.53 -15.96
C GLY A 259 0.15 -8.84 -16.46
N PHE A 260 0.17 -9.89 -15.64
CA PHE A 260 0.70 -11.21 -15.97
C PHE A 260 -0.24 -12.33 -15.49
N SER A 261 -0.03 -13.55 -15.99
CA SER A 261 -0.91 -14.69 -15.69
C SER A 261 -0.67 -15.28 -14.30
N PRO A 262 -1.67 -16.00 -13.71
CA PRO A 262 -1.49 -16.73 -12.45
C PRO A 262 -0.38 -17.78 -12.49
N LYS A 263 -0.06 -18.32 -13.68
CA LYS A 263 1.02 -19.29 -13.85
C LYS A 263 2.39 -18.62 -13.78
N GLU A 264 2.54 -17.45 -14.38
CA GLU A 264 3.77 -16.67 -14.31
C GLU A 264 4.10 -16.23 -12.89
N ALA A 265 3.09 -15.96 -12.05
CA ALA A 265 3.27 -15.65 -10.65
C ALA A 265 3.97 -16.75 -9.83
N MET A 266 3.93 -18.00 -10.26
CA MET A 266 4.60 -19.12 -9.61
C MET A 266 6.07 -19.23 -9.99
N LEU A 267 6.47 -18.62 -11.10
CA LEU A 267 7.82 -18.73 -11.69
C LEU A 267 8.72 -17.56 -11.23
N ASN A 268 8.10 -16.42 -10.91
CA ASN A 268 8.73 -15.21 -10.39
C ASN A 268 8.63 -15.17 -8.86
#